data_631706770c97c7f34ecabe1071f1dbe2
#
_entry.id   631706770c97c7f34ecabe1071f1dbe2
#
_cell.length_a   1.000
_cell.length_b   1.000
_cell.length_c   1.000
_cell.angle_alpha   90.00
_cell.angle_beta   90.00
_cell.angle_gamma   90.00
#
_symmetry.space_group_name_H-M   'P 1'
#
loop_
_entity.id
_entity.type
_entity.pdbx_description
1 polymer ?
#
loop_
_entity_poly.entity_id
_entity_poly.type
_entity_poly.pdbx_seq_one_letter_code
_entity_poly.pdbx_strand_id
1 'polypeptide(L)'
;YPIDCAILLCLSGGWPASVPCSRARAEFIRRITPWPVEPPLQIWRCPMGASYETERHPSNVDRIFEALFHAKDYSPHQSFPGDDVAVQTKSTNAVWRSPETGTGGIPADFVLRLVQDRADIDISGPEFNFVRSIRVFDVRYARQHESGRDGDCNRSATVVLGTYGTQGDFTWQRSSVTALPSAHVGLERWGEHCPGIYHRSVFVDWRDYEDNYGFEQVNY
;
A
#
# COMPACT_ATOMS: atom_id res chain seq x y z
N TYR A 1 13.66 8.41 10.21
CA TYR A 1 13.05 8.27 8.90
C TYR A 1 11.80 7.41 9.05
N PRO A 2 10.61 7.86 8.62
CA PRO A 2 9.40 7.06 8.74
C PRO A 2 9.55 5.73 7.99
N ILE A 3 9.15 4.63 8.62
CA ILE A 3 9.33 3.29 8.06
C ILE A 3 8.58 3.12 6.72
N ASP A 4 7.48 3.82 6.53
CA ASP A 4 6.69 3.77 5.31
C ASP A 4 7.44 4.38 4.12
N CYS A 5 8.22 5.45 4.34
CA CYS A 5 9.10 5.98 3.31
C CYS A 5 10.22 5.00 2.95
N ALA A 6 10.75 4.28 3.94
CA ALA A 6 11.73 3.23 3.67
C ALA A 6 11.10 2.08 2.87
N ILE A 7 9.87 1.66 3.21
CA ILE A 7 9.12 0.65 2.45
C ILE A 7 8.93 1.10 1.00
N LEU A 8 8.46 2.34 0.80
CA LEU A 8 8.23 2.91 -0.52
C LEU A 8 9.49 2.85 -1.40
N LEU A 9 10.61 3.36 -0.87
CA LEU A 9 11.90 3.39 -1.58
C LEU A 9 12.46 2.00 -1.87
N CYS A 10 12.43 1.13 -0.87
CA CYS A 10 13.01 -0.19 -1.01
C CYS A 10 12.17 -1.07 -1.94
N LEU A 11 10.85 -0.89 -1.94
CA LEU A 11 9.93 -1.58 -2.82
C LEU A 11 10.13 -1.16 -4.28
N SER A 12 10.30 0.15 -4.52
CA SER A 12 10.57 0.67 -5.88
C SER A 12 11.85 0.12 -6.49
N GLY A 13 12.86 -0.17 -5.68
CA GLY A 13 14.14 -0.76 -6.10
C GLY A 13 14.24 -2.29 -5.94
N GLY A 14 13.12 -3.01 -5.80
CA GLY A 14 13.14 -4.47 -5.70
C GLY A 14 13.82 -5.01 -4.43
N TRP A 15 13.73 -4.33 -3.32
CA TRP A 15 14.34 -4.71 -2.03
C TRP A 15 15.88 -4.85 -2.07
N PRO A 16 16.61 -3.78 -2.35
CA PRO A 16 18.08 -3.86 -2.37
C PRO A 16 18.64 -4.31 -1.02
N ALA A 17 19.77 -5.04 -1.07
CA ALA A 17 20.42 -5.59 0.12
C ALA A 17 21.06 -4.47 0.96
N SER A 18 20.29 -3.85 1.84
CA SER A 18 20.73 -2.82 2.78
C SER A 18 20.04 -2.97 4.13
N VAL A 19 20.66 -2.48 5.19
CA VAL A 19 20.06 -2.52 6.54
C VAL A 19 18.72 -1.80 6.60
N PRO A 20 18.55 -0.59 6.04
CA PRO A 20 17.24 0.06 6.02
C PRO A 20 16.16 -0.75 5.28
N CYS A 21 16.51 -1.34 4.14
CA CYS A 21 15.56 -2.12 3.35
C CYS A 21 15.21 -3.46 4.00
N SER A 22 16.14 -4.10 4.70
CA SER A 22 15.84 -5.30 5.47
C SER A 22 14.83 -5.02 6.58
N ARG A 23 14.94 -3.88 7.27
CA ARG A 23 13.98 -3.45 8.30
C ARG A 23 12.62 -3.08 7.69
N ALA A 24 12.63 -2.37 6.56
CA ALA A 24 11.43 -2.01 5.83
C ALA A 24 10.67 -3.26 5.34
N ARG A 25 11.40 -4.26 4.81
CA ARG A 25 10.81 -5.53 4.38
C ARG A 25 10.24 -6.33 5.57
N ALA A 26 10.91 -6.34 6.70
CA ALA A 26 10.38 -6.98 7.91
C ALA A 26 9.05 -6.34 8.36
N GLU A 27 8.94 -5.01 8.32
CA GLU A 27 7.70 -4.32 8.63
C GLU A 27 6.61 -4.58 7.58
N PHE A 28 6.96 -4.59 6.29
CA PHE A 28 6.06 -4.97 5.20
C PHE A 28 5.45 -6.36 5.44
N ILE A 29 6.31 -7.36 5.73
CA ILE A 29 5.87 -8.73 6.02
C ILE A 29 5.02 -8.77 7.30
N ARG A 30 5.38 -8.01 8.34
CA ARG A 30 4.60 -7.93 9.57
C ARG A 30 3.16 -7.49 9.31
N ARG A 31 2.96 -6.48 8.44
CA ARG A 31 1.63 -5.95 8.13
C ARG A 31 0.75 -6.92 7.36
N ILE A 32 1.35 -7.77 6.55
CA ILE A 32 0.63 -8.83 5.83
C ILE A 32 0.55 -10.13 6.62
N THR A 33 1.22 -10.22 7.79
CA THR A 33 1.08 -11.35 8.70
C THR A 33 -0.22 -11.16 9.50
N PRO A 34 -1.07 -12.17 9.59
CA PRO A 34 -2.41 -12.00 10.14
C PRO A 34 -2.36 -11.68 11.63
N TRP A 35 -3.23 -11.06 12.16
CA TRP A 35 -4.57 -10.55 12.08
C TRP A 35 -4.65 -9.22 12.83
N PRO A 36 -5.16 -8.17 12.34
CA PRO A 36 -5.71 -8.00 10.99
C PRO A 36 -4.63 -7.79 9.92
N VAL A 37 -4.90 -8.19 8.67
CA VAL A 37 -4.04 -7.85 7.54
C VAL A 37 -4.16 -6.37 7.27
N GLU A 38 -3.04 -5.66 7.35
CA GLU A 38 -2.94 -4.23 7.12
C GLU A 38 -2.44 -3.93 5.70
N PRO A 39 -2.72 -2.72 5.17
CA PRO A 39 -2.05 -2.27 3.95
C PRO A 39 -0.53 -2.35 4.10
N PRO A 40 0.17 -3.05 3.20
CA PRO A 40 1.61 -3.28 3.35
C PRO A 40 2.43 -1.98 3.29
N LEU A 41 1.97 -1.00 2.52
CA LEU A 41 2.53 0.34 2.44
C LEU A 41 1.46 1.36 2.87
N GLN A 42 1.71 2.09 3.95
CA GLN A 42 0.84 3.17 4.40
C GLN A 42 1.42 4.50 3.89
N ILE A 43 1.20 4.75 2.60
CA ILE A 43 1.81 5.89 1.89
C ILE A 43 1.48 7.25 2.54
N TRP A 44 0.31 7.37 3.19
CA TRP A 44 -0.10 8.56 3.95
C TRP A 44 0.77 8.83 5.20
N ARG A 45 1.59 7.88 5.63
CA ARG A 45 2.56 8.06 6.71
C ARG A 45 3.94 8.47 6.22
N CYS A 46 4.14 8.53 4.91
CA CYS A 46 5.37 9.02 4.32
C CYS A 46 5.16 10.48 3.89
N PRO A 47 5.72 11.46 4.63
CA PRO A 47 5.63 12.86 4.24
C PRO A 47 6.52 13.07 3.00
N MET A 48 5.94 12.85 1.83
CA MET A 48 6.56 13.20 0.56
C MET A 48 6.33 14.69 0.33
N GLY A 49 7.18 15.52 0.86
CA GLY A 49 7.13 16.97 0.94
C GLY A 49 6.12 17.66 0.01
N ALA A 50 5.46 18.70 0.49
CA ALA A 50 4.61 19.51 -0.37
C ALA A 50 5.36 19.80 -1.68
N SER A 51 4.79 19.42 -2.82
CA SER A 51 5.39 19.67 -4.12
C SER A 51 5.51 21.18 -4.30
N TYR A 52 6.72 21.71 -4.15
CA TYR A 52 6.99 23.09 -4.56
C TYR A 52 6.99 23.10 -6.09
N GLU A 53 6.00 23.70 -6.69
CA GLU A 53 6.07 24.08 -8.09
C GLU A 53 7.13 25.18 -8.24
N THR A 54 8.37 24.79 -8.43
CA THR A 54 9.36 25.69 -9.03
C THR A 54 9.19 25.62 -10.55
N GLU A 55 9.07 26.75 -11.21
CA GLU A 55 8.87 26.91 -12.68
C GLU A 55 9.99 26.30 -13.57
N ARG A 56 10.87 25.50 -13.02
CA ARG A 56 11.80 24.66 -13.76
C ARG A 56 11.32 23.24 -13.63
N HIS A 57 10.79 22.68 -14.71
CA HIS A 57 10.36 21.29 -14.79
C HIS A 57 11.54 20.31 -14.58
N PRO A 58 11.96 19.99 -13.35
CA PRO A 58 12.76 18.80 -13.14
C PRO A 58 11.88 17.58 -13.44
N SER A 59 12.47 16.54 -13.96
CA SER A 59 11.73 15.28 -14.18
C SER A 59 11.11 14.82 -12.87
N ASN A 60 9.98 14.11 -12.92
CA ASN A 60 9.31 13.63 -11.71
C ASN A 60 10.22 12.73 -10.86
N VAL A 61 11.17 12.07 -11.49
CA VAL A 61 12.22 11.26 -10.82
C VAL A 61 13.18 12.13 -10.02
N ASP A 62 13.60 13.28 -10.57
CA ASP A 62 14.47 14.23 -9.87
C ASP A 62 13.77 14.80 -8.62
N ARG A 63 12.45 15.01 -8.67
CA ARG A 63 11.65 15.47 -7.52
C ARG A 63 11.60 14.45 -6.39
N ILE A 64 11.40 13.17 -6.73
CA ILE A 64 11.40 12.09 -5.73
C ILE A 64 12.80 11.95 -5.13
N PHE A 65 13.82 11.99 -5.97
CA PHE A 65 15.22 11.89 -5.54
C PHE A 65 15.61 13.10 -4.66
N GLU A 66 15.21 14.29 -5.04
CA GLU A 66 15.51 15.53 -4.32
C GLU A 66 14.76 15.57 -2.98
N ALA A 67 13.48 15.22 -2.94
CA ALA A 67 12.72 15.12 -1.69
C ALA A 67 13.28 14.06 -0.72
N LEU A 68 13.88 13.00 -1.25
CA LEU A 68 14.36 11.87 -0.45
C LEU A 68 15.83 11.99 -0.03
N PHE A 69 16.67 12.67 -0.82
CA PHE A 69 18.10 12.73 -0.57
C PHE A 69 18.59 14.10 -0.11
N HIS A 70 17.86 15.20 -0.41
CA HIS A 70 18.21 16.55 0.04
C HIS A 70 17.54 16.95 1.37
N ALA A 71 16.65 16.11 1.93
CA ALA A 71 16.10 16.33 3.27
C ALA A 71 17.16 16.32 4.40
N LYS A 72 18.41 16.05 4.07
CA LYS A 72 19.54 16.08 5.05
C LYS A 72 20.03 17.49 5.37
N ASP A 73 19.73 18.49 4.56
CA ASP A 73 20.26 19.85 4.73
C ASP A 73 19.23 20.86 5.24
N TYR A 74 18.04 20.43 5.60
CA TYR A 74 17.08 21.29 6.28
C TYR A 74 17.45 21.38 7.78
N SER A 75 18.40 22.26 8.07
CA SER A 75 18.57 22.79 9.43
C SER A 75 17.32 23.62 9.77
N PRO A 76 16.68 23.40 10.94
CA PRO A 76 15.45 24.11 11.31
C PRO A 76 15.60 25.61 11.56
N HIS A 77 16.75 26.21 11.18
CA HIS A 77 17.09 27.60 11.45
C HIS A 77 17.42 28.44 10.21
N GLN A 78 17.12 28.02 9.00
CA GLN A 78 17.16 28.93 7.87
C GLN A 78 15.86 29.70 7.78
N SER A 79 15.87 30.90 8.38
CA SER A 79 14.90 31.93 8.08
C SER A 79 15.05 32.31 6.60
N PHE A 80 14.03 32.06 5.80
CA PHE A 80 13.97 32.53 4.43
C PHE A 80 13.98 34.06 4.41
N PRO A 81 14.75 34.74 3.54
CA PRO A 81 14.55 36.14 3.29
C PRO A 81 13.13 36.33 2.75
N GLY A 82 12.39 37.22 3.38
CA GLY A 82 11.00 37.45 3.07
C GLY A 82 10.81 38.11 1.72
N ASP A 83 10.65 37.30 0.70
CA ASP A 83 9.88 37.66 -0.48
C ASP A 83 8.61 36.82 -0.46
N ASP A 84 7.46 37.51 -0.44
CA ASP A 84 6.12 36.94 -0.35
C ASP A 84 5.81 36.01 -1.55
N VAL A 85 6.40 34.84 -1.56
CA VAL A 85 5.92 33.76 -2.42
C VAL A 85 4.78 33.10 -1.67
N ALA A 86 3.57 33.43 -2.05
CA ALA A 86 2.37 32.76 -1.59
C ALA A 86 2.50 31.28 -1.97
N VAL A 87 2.85 30.46 -0.97
CA VAL A 87 2.82 29.00 -1.08
C VAL A 87 1.36 28.60 -1.20
N GLN A 88 0.89 28.44 -2.45
CA GLN A 88 -0.39 27.77 -2.67
C GLN A 88 -0.18 26.28 -2.41
N THR A 89 -0.40 25.88 -1.17
CA THR A 89 -0.64 24.48 -0.88
C THR A 89 -1.91 24.10 -1.62
N LYS A 90 -1.78 23.31 -2.67
CA LYS A 90 -2.92 22.69 -3.31
C LYS A 90 -3.44 21.64 -2.34
N SER A 91 -4.26 22.11 -1.38
CA SER A 91 -5.02 21.22 -0.53
C SER A 91 -5.94 20.44 -1.46
N THR A 92 -5.71 19.14 -1.62
CA THR A 92 -6.75 18.25 -2.13
C THR A 92 -7.96 18.48 -1.25
N ASN A 93 -9.07 18.89 -1.85
CA ASN A 93 -10.30 19.18 -1.15
C ASN A 93 -10.70 17.96 -0.33
N ALA A 94 -10.36 17.94 0.95
CA ALA A 94 -11.07 17.13 1.90
C ALA A 94 -12.51 17.60 1.84
N VAL A 95 -13.40 16.80 1.26
CA VAL A 95 -14.82 17.10 1.23
C VAL A 95 -15.33 17.01 2.66
N TRP A 96 -15.36 18.15 3.31
CA TRP A 96 -15.97 18.32 4.61
C TRP A 96 -17.47 18.12 4.45
N ARG A 97 -17.98 16.95 4.73
CA ARG A 97 -19.39 16.79 5.05
C ARG A 97 -19.54 17.16 6.52
N SER A 98 -19.84 18.42 6.79
CA SER A 98 -20.36 18.83 8.10
C SER A 98 -21.60 17.98 8.39
N PRO A 99 -21.68 17.30 9.54
CA PRO A 99 -22.97 16.94 10.07
C PRO A 99 -23.64 18.26 10.45
N GLU A 100 -24.81 18.52 9.87
CA GLU A 100 -25.67 19.63 10.26
C GLU A 100 -26.13 19.44 11.73
N THR A 101 -25.35 19.91 12.67
CA THR A 101 -25.83 20.28 14.01
C THR A 101 -24.79 21.16 14.69
N GLY A 102 -25.21 22.33 14.99
CA GLY A 102 -24.71 23.47 15.74
C GLY A 102 -23.40 23.36 16.52
N THR A 103 -22.65 24.46 16.41
CA THR A 103 -21.68 24.98 17.38
C THR A 103 -20.84 23.93 18.14
N GLY A 104 -19.90 23.31 17.46
CA GLY A 104 -18.91 22.47 18.11
C GLY A 104 -17.69 22.37 17.24
N GLY A 105 -16.54 22.76 17.76
CA GLY A 105 -15.26 22.53 17.10
C GLY A 105 -15.12 21.05 16.75
N ILE A 106 -14.53 20.77 15.59
CA ILE A 106 -14.25 19.41 15.11
C ILE A 106 -13.44 18.69 16.19
N PRO A 107 -13.88 17.55 16.71
CA PRO A 107 -13.11 16.79 17.68
C PRO A 107 -11.73 16.46 17.10
N ALA A 108 -10.67 16.64 17.88
CA ALA A 108 -9.30 16.34 17.44
C ALA A 108 -9.14 14.89 16.93
N ASP A 109 -9.90 13.94 17.49
CA ASP A 109 -9.96 12.55 17.06
C ASP A 109 -10.57 12.36 15.66
N PHE A 110 -11.43 13.27 15.23
CA PHE A 110 -12.03 13.19 13.90
C PHE A 110 -11.04 13.57 12.80
N VAL A 111 -10.19 14.55 13.07
CA VAL A 111 -9.10 14.98 12.17
C VAL A 111 -8.08 13.85 12.01
N LEU A 112 -7.74 13.16 13.11
CA LEU A 112 -6.80 12.03 13.08
C LEU A 112 -7.36 10.82 12.30
N ARG A 113 -8.67 10.54 12.37
CA ARG A 113 -9.28 9.43 11.62
C ARG A 113 -9.39 9.70 10.11
N LEU A 114 -9.58 10.95 9.70
CA LEU A 114 -9.62 11.31 8.27
C LEU A 114 -8.26 11.21 7.58
N VAL A 115 -7.18 11.37 8.34
CA VAL A 115 -5.80 11.28 7.83
C VAL A 115 -5.31 9.82 7.72
N GLN A 116 -5.98 8.87 8.37
CA GLN A 116 -5.48 7.48 8.45
C GLN A 116 -5.68 6.64 7.19
N ASP A 117 -6.63 6.98 6.33
CA ASP A 117 -7.05 6.09 5.23
C ASP A 117 -6.74 6.63 3.82
N ARG A 118 -6.15 7.82 3.70
CA ARG A 118 -5.85 8.43 2.39
C ARG A 118 -4.47 9.06 2.38
N ALA A 119 -3.79 8.97 1.25
CA ALA A 119 -2.58 9.75 1.01
C ALA A 119 -2.95 11.22 0.78
N ASP A 120 -2.15 12.14 1.36
CA ASP A 120 -2.29 13.58 1.09
C ASP A 120 -1.77 13.98 -0.30
N ILE A 121 -1.41 12.99 -1.13
CA ILE A 121 -0.77 13.21 -2.42
C ILE A 121 -1.53 12.45 -3.51
N ASP A 122 -1.56 13.06 -4.69
CA ASP A 122 -2.01 12.39 -5.91
C ASP A 122 -0.89 11.48 -6.42
N ILE A 123 -1.15 10.17 -6.44
CA ILE A 123 -0.26 9.14 -6.97
C ILE A 123 -0.72 8.62 -8.33
N SER A 124 -1.47 9.42 -9.09
CA SER A 124 -1.92 9.05 -10.44
C SER A 124 -0.79 9.05 -11.47
N GLY A 125 0.31 9.75 -11.19
CA GLY A 125 1.48 9.85 -12.07
C GLY A 125 2.13 8.50 -12.36
N PRO A 126 2.84 8.36 -13.50
CA PRO A 126 3.47 7.10 -13.90
C PRO A 126 4.58 6.66 -12.95
N GLU A 127 5.23 7.58 -12.24
CA GLU A 127 6.25 7.32 -11.22
C GLU A 127 5.73 6.49 -10.04
N PHE A 128 4.41 6.48 -9.82
CA PHE A 128 3.75 5.69 -8.78
C PHE A 128 3.09 4.40 -9.30
N ASN A 129 3.36 4.03 -10.56
CA ASN A 129 2.82 2.78 -11.11
C ASN A 129 3.16 1.57 -10.24
N PHE A 130 4.37 1.55 -9.65
CA PHE A 130 4.80 0.47 -8.77
C PHE A 130 3.93 0.38 -7.50
N VAL A 131 3.46 1.50 -6.92
CA VAL A 131 2.54 1.48 -5.78
C VAL A 131 1.18 0.95 -6.21
N ARG A 132 0.65 1.42 -7.33
CA ARG A 132 -0.65 0.97 -7.86
C ARG A 132 -0.62 -0.47 -8.36
N SER A 133 0.57 -1.02 -8.64
CA SER A 133 0.75 -2.42 -9.02
C SER A 133 0.65 -3.38 -7.85
N ILE A 134 0.76 -2.89 -6.60
CA ILE A 134 0.68 -3.73 -5.41
C ILE A 134 -0.71 -4.33 -5.30
N ARG A 135 -0.76 -5.66 -5.22
CA ARG A 135 -1.99 -6.42 -4.98
C ARG A 135 -1.79 -7.30 -3.76
N VAL A 136 -2.76 -7.26 -2.86
CA VAL A 136 -2.74 -8.06 -1.63
C VAL A 136 -3.89 -9.05 -1.69
N PHE A 137 -3.60 -10.32 -1.82
CA PHE A 137 -4.59 -11.39 -1.78
C PHE A 137 -4.61 -12.00 -0.37
N ASP A 138 -5.67 -11.74 0.37
CA ASP A 138 -5.91 -12.39 1.67
C ASP A 138 -6.82 -13.62 1.43
N VAL A 139 -6.20 -14.79 1.42
CA VAL A 139 -6.89 -16.08 1.41
C VAL A 139 -7.29 -16.42 2.84
N ARG A 140 -8.43 -15.91 3.29
CA ARG A 140 -8.94 -16.10 4.65
C ARG A 140 -9.16 -17.57 4.96
N TYR A 141 -9.66 -18.31 3.99
CA TYR A 141 -9.66 -19.77 3.94
C TYR A 141 -9.90 -20.25 2.51
N ALA A 142 -9.32 -21.40 2.20
CA ALA A 142 -9.67 -22.21 1.04
C ALA A 142 -9.72 -23.67 1.50
N ARG A 143 -10.85 -24.30 1.36
CA ARG A 143 -11.08 -25.69 1.78
C ARG A 143 -11.67 -26.48 0.62
N GLN A 144 -11.04 -27.60 0.32
CA GLN A 144 -11.51 -28.60 -0.63
C GLN A 144 -11.45 -29.96 0.05
N HIS A 145 -12.52 -30.74 -0.03
CA HIS A 145 -12.55 -32.09 0.51
C HIS A 145 -13.67 -32.89 -0.14
N GLU A 146 -13.46 -34.17 -0.24
CA GLU A 146 -14.47 -35.14 -0.64
C GLU A 146 -15.48 -35.34 0.49
N SER A 147 -16.76 -35.33 0.20
CA SER A 147 -17.81 -35.54 1.16
C SER A 147 -18.80 -36.62 0.68
N GLY A 148 -19.24 -37.43 1.66
CA GLY A 148 -20.26 -38.44 1.42
C GLY A 148 -19.73 -39.74 0.78
N ARG A 149 -20.69 -40.68 0.58
CA ARG A 149 -20.41 -41.99 -0.03
C ARG A 149 -20.26 -41.92 -1.55
N ASP A 150 -20.76 -40.82 -2.14
CA ASP A 150 -20.84 -40.66 -3.60
C ASP A 150 -19.61 -39.90 -4.17
N GLY A 151 -18.64 -39.54 -3.33
CA GLY A 151 -17.38 -38.91 -3.74
C GLY A 151 -17.54 -37.45 -4.21
N ASP A 152 -18.58 -36.75 -3.76
CA ASP A 152 -18.80 -35.36 -4.12
C ASP A 152 -17.70 -34.45 -3.57
N CYS A 153 -17.16 -33.58 -4.42
CA CYS A 153 -16.13 -32.64 -4.05
C CYS A 153 -16.71 -31.31 -3.58
N ASN A 154 -16.60 -31.07 -2.27
CA ASN A 154 -16.99 -29.79 -1.68
C ASN A 154 -15.83 -28.81 -1.69
N ARG A 155 -16.09 -27.62 -2.24
CA ARG A 155 -15.13 -26.51 -2.31
C ARG A 155 -15.75 -25.26 -1.72
N SER A 156 -15.01 -24.62 -0.81
CA SER A 156 -15.38 -23.33 -0.24
C SER A 156 -14.13 -22.49 -0.02
N ALA A 157 -14.18 -21.23 -0.43
CA ALA A 157 -13.08 -20.30 -0.21
C ALA A 157 -13.59 -18.88 0.00
N THR A 158 -12.86 -18.11 0.77
CA THR A 158 -13.01 -16.67 0.90
C THR A 158 -11.68 -16.02 0.63
N VAL A 159 -11.62 -15.30 -0.48
CA VAL A 159 -10.46 -14.53 -0.91
C VAL A 159 -10.87 -13.07 -1.07
N VAL A 160 -10.09 -12.15 -0.57
CA VAL A 160 -10.25 -10.73 -0.80
C VAL A 160 -8.97 -10.16 -1.42
N LEU A 161 -9.14 -9.19 -2.30
CA LEU A 161 -8.07 -8.50 -2.98
C LEU A 161 -8.01 -7.04 -2.50
N GLY A 162 -6.86 -6.64 -1.99
CA GLY A 162 -6.54 -5.26 -1.64
C GLY A 162 -5.71 -4.58 -2.73
N THR A 163 -6.08 -3.36 -3.08
CA THR A 163 -5.39 -2.56 -4.11
C THR A 163 -5.32 -1.09 -3.73
N TYR A 164 -4.34 -0.37 -4.27
CA TYR A 164 -4.18 1.07 -4.10
C TYR A 164 -4.85 1.83 -5.25
N GLY A 165 -5.62 2.86 -4.87
CA GLY A 165 -6.18 3.84 -5.80
C GLY A 165 -5.21 4.98 -6.13
N THR A 166 -5.64 5.89 -6.99
CA THR A 166 -4.85 7.04 -7.44
C THR A 166 -4.62 8.10 -6.35
N GLN A 167 -5.41 8.07 -5.28
CA GLN A 167 -5.25 8.93 -4.10
C GLN A 167 -4.49 8.23 -2.97
N GLY A 168 -3.82 7.10 -3.27
CA GLY A 168 -3.13 6.30 -2.28
C GLY A 168 -4.03 5.58 -1.29
N ASP A 169 -5.34 5.67 -1.47
CA ASP A 169 -6.33 4.93 -0.71
C ASP A 169 -6.19 3.44 -0.97
N PHE A 170 -6.39 2.64 0.08
CA PHE A 170 -6.33 1.19 -0.01
C PHE A 170 -7.72 0.60 0.17
N THR A 171 -8.14 -0.22 -0.78
CA THR A 171 -9.49 -0.80 -0.78
C THR A 171 -9.48 -2.30 -0.91
N TRP A 172 -10.40 -2.96 -0.20
CA TRP A 172 -10.62 -4.39 -0.27
C TRP A 172 -11.85 -4.72 -1.12
N GLN A 173 -11.71 -5.70 -2.00
CA GLN A 173 -12.81 -6.23 -2.80
C GLN A 173 -12.84 -7.76 -2.76
N ARG A 174 -14.01 -8.36 -3.02
CA ARG A 174 -14.11 -9.82 -3.13
C ARG A 174 -13.30 -10.32 -4.31
N SER A 175 -12.66 -11.47 -4.11
CA SER A 175 -11.89 -12.16 -5.13
C SER A 175 -12.14 -13.66 -5.08
N SER A 176 -11.43 -14.42 -5.90
CA SER A 176 -11.55 -15.87 -6.00
C SER A 176 -10.19 -16.55 -6.02
N VAL A 177 -10.17 -17.86 -5.76
CA VAL A 177 -8.93 -18.67 -5.87
C VAL A 177 -8.36 -18.62 -7.28
N THR A 178 -9.22 -18.54 -8.31
CA THR A 178 -8.79 -18.48 -9.70
C THR A 178 -8.15 -17.15 -10.12
N ALA A 179 -8.29 -16.12 -9.29
CA ALA A 179 -7.66 -14.82 -9.52
C ALA A 179 -6.26 -14.72 -8.89
N LEU A 180 -5.85 -15.73 -8.11
CA LEU A 180 -4.53 -15.77 -7.50
C LEU A 180 -3.45 -15.86 -8.60
N PRO A 181 -2.34 -15.13 -8.44
CA PRO A 181 -1.21 -15.24 -9.34
C PRO A 181 -0.60 -16.65 -9.36
N SER A 182 0.03 -17.00 -10.47
CA SER A 182 0.70 -18.30 -10.62
C SER A 182 1.87 -18.52 -9.65
N ALA A 183 2.40 -17.45 -9.10
CA ALA A 183 3.44 -17.51 -8.06
C ALA A 183 2.91 -17.89 -6.67
N HIS A 184 1.59 -17.87 -6.46
CA HIS A 184 0.98 -18.30 -5.20
C HIS A 184 1.17 -19.81 -5.02
N VAL A 185 1.58 -20.21 -3.81
CA VAL A 185 1.85 -21.62 -3.45
C VAL A 185 0.79 -22.13 -2.46
N GLY A 186 0.38 -23.39 -2.63
CA GLY A 186 -0.50 -24.11 -1.70
C GLY A 186 -1.93 -24.35 -2.24
N LEU A 187 -2.26 -23.82 -3.40
CA LEU A 187 -3.57 -24.02 -4.06
C LEU A 187 -3.45 -24.51 -5.51
N GLU A 188 -2.30 -25.07 -5.89
CA GLU A 188 -2.02 -25.54 -7.25
C GLU A 188 -2.99 -26.62 -7.70
N ARG A 189 -3.42 -27.46 -6.77
CA ARG A 189 -4.36 -28.56 -7.01
C ARG A 189 -5.83 -28.21 -6.72
N TRP A 190 -6.13 -26.92 -6.55
CA TRP A 190 -7.50 -26.47 -6.35
C TRP A 190 -8.35 -26.77 -7.59
N GLY A 191 -9.41 -27.52 -7.40
CA GLY A 191 -10.29 -27.90 -8.51
C GLY A 191 -9.96 -29.25 -9.17
N GLU A 192 -8.80 -29.85 -8.86
CA GLU A 192 -8.38 -31.12 -9.43
C GLU A 192 -8.71 -32.29 -8.48
N HIS A 193 -9.26 -33.40 -9.03
CA HIS A 193 -9.44 -34.71 -8.37
C HIS A 193 -9.74 -34.72 -6.87
N CYS A 194 -10.27 -33.63 -6.35
CA CYS A 194 -10.65 -33.41 -4.96
C CYS A 194 -9.63 -33.83 -3.87
N PRO A 195 -8.36 -33.49 -3.96
CA PRO A 195 -7.46 -33.69 -2.84
C PRO A 195 -7.95 -32.85 -1.65
N GLY A 196 -7.74 -33.36 -0.44
CA GLY A 196 -8.01 -32.59 0.78
C GLY A 196 -7.08 -31.37 0.83
N ILE A 197 -7.64 -30.18 0.74
CA ILE A 197 -6.92 -28.91 0.84
C ILE A 197 -7.52 -28.12 2.01
N TYR A 198 -6.65 -27.58 2.85
CA TYR A 198 -6.96 -26.53 3.80
C TYR A 198 -5.82 -25.53 3.78
N HIS A 199 -6.10 -24.32 3.30
CA HIS A 199 -5.07 -23.31 3.10
C HIS A 199 -5.53 -21.93 3.54
N ARG A 200 -4.61 -21.20 4.17
CA ARG A 200 -4.76 -19.81 4.56
C ARG A 200 -3.44 -19.12 4.32
N SER A 201 -3.49 -17.97 3.65
CA SER A 201 -2.29 -17.21 3.33
C SER A 201 -2.61 -15.76 3.02
N VAL A 202 -1.62 -14.91 3.17
CA VAL A 202 -1.61 -13.60 2.53
C VAL A 202 -0.52 -13.61 1.49
N PHE A 203 -0.88 -13.29 0.27
CA PHE A 203 0.03 -13.19 -0.86
C PHE A 203 0.03 -11.74 -1.36
N VAL A 204 1.20 -11.17 -1.52
CA VAL A 204 1.35 -9.81 -2.06
C VAL A 204 2.26 -9.88 -3.26
N ASP A 205 1.85 -9.26 -4.35
CA ASP A 205 2.70 -9.05 -5.50
C ASP A 205 2.75 -7.57 -5.91
N TRP A 206 3.78 -7.23 -6.64
CA TRP A 206 4.00 -5.89 -7.16
C TRP A 206 4.92 -5.91 -8.37
N ARG A 207 4.99 -4.79 -9.07
CA ARG A 207 6.04 -4.47 -10.03
C ARG A 207 6.92 -3.39 -9.42
N ASP A 208 8.24 -3.52 -9.51
CA ASP A 208 9.15 -2.44 -9.11
C ASP A 208 9.19 -1.31 -10.15
N TYR A 209 10.04 -0.33 -9.96
CA TYR A 209 10.17 0.80 -10.89
C TYR A 209 10.65 0.38 -12.29
N GLU A 210 11.39 -0.69 -12.39
CA GLU A 210 11.89 -1.29 -13.65
C GLU A 210 10.93 -2.32 -14.25
N ASP A 211 9.71 -2.45 -13.70
CA ASP A 211 8.67 -3.42 -14.08
C ASP A 211 9.04 -4.88 -13.76
N ASN A 212 10.06 -5.13 -12.91
CA ASN A 212 10.36 -6.48 -12.46
C ASN A 212 9.27 -6.96 -11.49
N TYR A 213 8.86 -8.21 -11.65
CA TYR A 213 7.84 -8.82 -10.79
C TYR A 213 8.44 -9.28 -9.47
N GLY A 214 7.83 -8.85 -8.36
CA GLY A 214 8.16 -9.28 -7.02
C GLY A 214 6.93 -9.80 -6.29
N PHE A 215 7.13 -10.69 -5.33
CA PHE A 215 6.06 -11.18 -4.46
C PHE A 215 6.58 -11.63 -3.10
N GLU A 216 5.67 -11.67 -2.12
CA GLU A 216 5.86 -12.26 -0.79
C GLU A 216 4.61 -13.06 -0.42
N GLN A 217 4.78 -14.18 0.27
CA GLN A 217 3.70 -15.00 0.78
C GLN A 217 3.91 -15.39 2.23
N VAL A 218 2.87 -15.24 3.03
CA VAL A 218 2.82 -15.68 4.42
C VAL A 218 1.68 -16.70 4.54
N ASN A 219 2.01 -17.93 4.96
CA ASN A 219 1.03 -19.00 5.24
C ASN A 219 0.75 -19.05 6.74
N TYR A 220 -0.49 -19.40 7.16
CA TYR A 220 -0.88 -19.44 8.56
C TYR A 220 -2.06 -20.38 8.86
#